data_6378dc2faa3a83416c2b51e9269a8f34
#
_entry.id   6378dc2faa3a83416c2b51e9269a8f34
#
_cell.length_a   1.000
_cell.length_b   1.000
_cell.length_c   1.000
_cell.angle_alpha   90.00
_cell.angle_beta   90.00
_cell.angle_gamma   90.00
#
_symmetry.space_group_name_H-M   'P 1'
#
loop_
_entity.id
_entity.type
_entity.pdbx_description
1 polymer ?
#
loop_
_entity_poly.entity_id
_entity_poly.type
_entity_poly.pdbx_seq_one_letter_code
_entity_poly.pdbx_strand_id
1 'polypeptide(L)'
;MEQLYMYKEAIMNTVVNIENLVKRYKELLALDHLNLSINEGEIFGLLGPNGSGKTTTINCLLSLLSYDKGTIEIFGQPMSPDNYDIKRQIGVVMQDVAVFNELTVKENIECFCSLYVKDKTLCRKYVKEAIAFVGLEDFANFYPKKLSGGLLRRLNIACGIAHKPKL
;
A
#
# COMPACT_ATOMS: atom_id res chain seq x y z
N MET A 1 -37.26 -19.92 29.94
CA MET A 1 -35.88 -20.20 29.48
C MET A 1 -35.65 -19.34 28.25
N GLU A 2 -35.17 -18.12 28.48
CA GLU A 2 -34.80 -17.19 27.41
C GLU A 2 -33.39 -17.51 26.95
N GLN A 3 -33.26 -17.92 25.69
CA GLN A 3 -31.95 -18.09 25.03
C GLN A 3 -31.41 -16.71 24.76
N LEU A 4 -30.43 -16.31 25.55
CA LEU A 4 -29.62 -15.12 25.36
C LEU A 4 -28.72 -15.38 24.14
N TYR A 5 -29.10 -14.89 22.96
CA TYR A 5 -28.21 -14.81 21.80
C TYR A 5 -27.18 -13.71 22.05
N MET A 6 -26.03 -14.08 22.59
CA MET A 6 -24.88 -13.19 22.55
C MET A 6 -24.38 -13.11 21.10
N TYR A 7 -24.73 -12.01 20.41
CA TYR A 7 -24.01 -11.60 19.23
C TYR A 7 -22.57 -11.30 19.67
N LYS A 8 -21.65 -12.18 19.34
CA LYS A 8 -20.23 -11.85 19.33
C LYS A 8 -20.08 -10.75 18.28
N GLU A 9 -20.02 -9.50 18.71
CA GLU A 9 -19.48 -8.43 17.86
C GLU A 9 -18.10 -8.91 17.44
N ALA A 10 -17.93 -9.15 16.13
CA ALA A 10 -16.62 -9.41 15.58
C ALA A 10 -15.77 -8.20 15.91
N ILE A 11 -14.77 -8.36 16.77
CA ILE A 11 -13.77 -7.33 17.03
C ILE A 11 -13.10 -7.10 15.69
N MET A 12 -13.54 -6.08 14.95
CA MET A 12 -12.89 -5.68 13.70
C MET A 12 -11.53 -5.09 14.07
N ASN A 13 -10.47 -5.80 13.71
CA ASN A 13 -9.12 -5.32 13.92
C ASN A 13 -8.89 -4.10 13.04
N THR A 14 -8.75 -2.93 13.65
CA THR A 14 -8.37 -1.71 12.95
C THR A 14 -6.93 -1.81 12.46
N VAL A 15 -6.77 -1.72 11.15
CA VAL A 15 -5.45 -1.77 10.48
C VAL A 15 -4.84 -0.39 10.37
N VAL A 16 -5.66 0.62 10.07
CA VAL A 16 -5.23 2.03 9.99
C VAL A 16 -6.12 2.85 10.92
N ASN A 17 -5.51 3.63 11.80
CA ASN A 17 -6.21 4.63 12.61
C ASN A 17 -5.51 5.98 12.48
N ILE A 18 -6.27 7.00 12.09
CA ILE A 18 -5.84 8.39 12.00
C ILE A 18 -6.76 9.21 12.88
N GLU A 19 -6.20 9.98 13.81
CA GLU A 19 -6.96 10.84 14.70
C GLU A 19 -6.47 12.28 14.65
N ASN A 20 -7.40 13.20 14.40
CA ASN A 20 -7.19 14.66 14.42
C ASN A 20 -6.00 15.11 13.58
N LEU A 21 -5.78 14.48 12.42
CA LEU A 21 -4.63 14.77 11.57
C LEU A 21 -4.74 16.15 10.93
N VAL A 22 -3.75 17.00 11.19
CA VAL A 22 -3.64 18.35 10.64
C VAL A 22 -2.35 18.46 9.84
N LYS A 23 -2.46 18.98 8.62
CA LYS A 23 -1.31 19.34 7.78
C LYS A 23 -1.49 20.68 7.14
N ARG A 24 -0.49 21.56 7.33
CA ARG A 24 -0.41 22.89 6.70
C ARG A 24 0.77 22.97 5.75
N TYR A 25 0.60 23.72 4.69
CA TYR A 25 1.64 24.18 3.79
C TYR A 25 1.60 25.71 3.82
N LYS A 26 2.43 26.33 4.67
CA LYS A 26 2.37 27.78 4.96
C LYS A 26 0.94 28.17 5.36
N GLU A 27 0.27 29.01 4.56
CA GLU A 27 -1.10 29.46 4.84
C GLU A 27 -2.19 28.47 4.41
N LEU A 28 -1.85 27.44 3.60
CA LEU A 28 -2.82 26.47 3.14
C LEU A 28 -3.01 25.35 4.15
N LEU A 29 -4.22 25.21 4.68
CA LEU A 29 -4.64 24.05 5.48
C LEU A 29 -5.03 22.92 4.54
N ALA A 30 -4.15 21.94 4.38
CA ALA A 30 -4.35 20.82 3.46
C ALA A 30 -5.14 19.66 4.09
N LEU A 31 -4.96 19.43 5.39
CA LEU A 31 -5.75 18.49 6.18
C LEU A 31 -6.20 19.19 7.45
N ASP A 32 -7.51 19.13 7.73
CA ASP A 32 -8.13 19.79 8.88
C ASP A 32 -8.80 18.75 9.78
N HIS A 33 -8.12 18.37 10.85
CA HIS A 33 -8.58 17.41 11.87
C HIS A 33 -9.19 16.13 11.27
N LEU A 34 -8.50 15.57 10.23
CA LEU A 34 -8.94 14.37 9.56
C LEU A 34 -8.93 13.18 10.53
N ASN A 35 -10.05 12.48 10.59
CA ASN A 35 -10.19 11.20 11.29
C ASN A 35 -10.54 10.11 10.28
N LEU A 36 -9.88 8.96 10.38
CA LEU A 36 -10.06 7.84 9.47
C LEU A 36 -9.71 6.54 10.18
N SER A 37 -10.57 5.54 10.04
CA SER A 37 -10.32 4.18 10.52
C SER A 37 -10.59 3.19 9.40
N ILE A 38 -9.68 2.23 9.19
CA ILE A 38 -9.79 1.15 8.19
C ILE A 38 -9.58 -0.17 8.91
N ASN A 39 -10.48 -1.12 8.69
CA ASN A 39 -10.43 -2.43 9.32
C ASN A 39 -9.77 -3.47 8.43
N GLU A 40 -9.34 -4.58 9.05
CA GLU A 40 -8.76 -5.72 8.33
C GLU A 40 -9.76 -6.29 7.31
N GLY A 41 -9.28 -6.56 6.08
CA GLY A 41 -10.09 -7.07 4.99
C GLY A 41 -10.99 -6.03 4.29
N GLU A 42 -10.92 -4.76 4.69
CA GLU A 42 -11.69 -3.69 4.10
C GLU A 42 -11.01 -3.15 2.82
N ILE A 43 -11.82 -2.84 1.80
CA ILE A 43 -11.40 -2.06 0.63
C ILE A 43 -11.88 -0.63 0.83
N PHE A 44 -10.96 0.26 1.16
CA PHE A 44 -11.27 1.66 1.43
C PHE A 44 -10.97 2.56 0.24
N GLY A 45 -11.94 3.37 -0.18
CA GLY A 45 -11.81 4.33 -1.27
C GLY A 45 -11.73 5.78 -0.77
N LEU A 46 -10.59 6.45 -0.98
CA LEU A 46 -10.44 7.87 -0.68
C LEU A 46 -10.78 8.71 -1.91
N LEU A 47 -11.99 9.29 -1.92
CA LEU A 47 -12.54 10.05 -3.05
C LEU A 47 -12.55 11.55 -2.77
N GLY A 48 -12.47 12.35 -3.83
CA GLY A 48 -12.55 13.81 -3.75
C GLY A 48 -11.91 14.52 -4.95
N PRO A 49 -12.15 15.82 -5.14
CA PRO A 49 -11.56 16.59 -6.22
C PRO A 49 -10.03 16.74 -6.07
N ASN A 50 -9.37 17.23 -7.12
CA ASN A 50 -7.95 17.56 -7.05
C ASN A 50 -7.73 18.67 -5.99
N GLY A 51 -6.70 18.53 -5.18
CA GLY A 51 -6.42 19.44 -4.07
C GLY A 51 -7.17 19.16 -2.77
N SER A 52 -8.04 18.12 -2.69
CA SER A 52 -8.77 17.78 -1.46
C SER A 52 -7.93 17.05 -0.38
N GLY A 53 -6.61 16.99 -0.52
CA GLY A 53 -5.74 16.39 0.50
C GLY A 53 -5.49 14.88 0.38
N LYS A 54 -6.06 14.16 -0.61
CA LYS A 54 -5.89 12.70 -0.76
C LYS A 54 -4.44 12.24 -0.74
N THR A 55 -3.62 12.80 -1.62
CA THR A 55 -2.19 12.48 -1.71
C THR A 55 -1.45 12.90 -0.45
N THR A 56 -1.82 14.02 0.15
CA THR A 56 -1.27 14.49 1.43
C THR A 56 -1.56 13.48 2.54
N THR A 57 -2.79 12.99 2.63
CA THR A 57 -3.20 11.97 3.61
C THR A 57 -2.37 10.70 3.45
N ILE A 58 -2.25 10.17 2.22
CA ILE A 58 -1.46 8.96 1.93
C ILE A 58 0.02 9.18 2.29
N ASN A 59 0.60 10.33 1.93
CA ASN A 59 1.99 10.62 2.24
C ASN A 59 2.25 10.76 3.74
N CYS A 60 1.32 11.35 4.50
CA CYS A 60 1.38 11.38 5.96
C CYS A 60 1.25 9.97 6.55
N LEU A 61 0.29 9.18 6.08
CA LEU A 61 0.08 7.79 6.49
C LEU A 61 1.34 6.95 6.32
N LEU A 62 2.06 7.12 5.22
CA LEU A 62 3.31 6.40 4.91
C LEU A 62 4.55 7.02 5.60
N SER A 63 4.37 8.09 6.38
CA SER A 63 5.49 8.89 6.94
C SER A 63 6.50 9.36 5.89
N LEU A 64 6.04 9.62 4.67
CA LEU A 64 6.79 10.30 3.62
C LEU A 64 6.69 11.83 3.76
N LEU A 65 5.72 12.30 4.52
CA LEU A 65 5.45 13.69 4.81
C LEU A 65 5.16 13.85 6.30
N SER A 66 5.81 14.82 6.94
CA SER A 66 5.49 15.20 8.32
C SER A 66 4.14 15.91 8.38
N TYR A 67 3.44 15.76 9.49
CA TYR A 67 2.19 16.46 9.81
C TYR A 67 2.35 17.32 11.07
N ASP A 68 1.41 18.26 11.27
CA ASP A 68 1.55 19.26 12.33
C ASP A 68 0.87 18.84 13.63
N LYS A 69 -0.25 18.09 13.56
CA LYS A 69 -0.99 17.57 14.72
C LYS A 69 -1.67 16.25 14.38
N GLY A 70 -2.05 15.52 15.42
CA GLY A 70 -2.78 14.26 15.31
C GLY A 70 -1.88 13.04 15.51
N THR A 71 -2.47 11.86 15.33
CA THR A 71 -1.77 10.57 15.43
C THR A 71 -2.11 9.69 14.24
N ILE A 72 -1.16 8.85 13.86
CA ILE A 72 -1.33 7.82 12.84
C ILE A 72 -0.82 6.50 13.42
N GLU A 73 -1.67 5.51 13.44
CA GLU A 73 -1.34 4.15 13.82
C GLU A 73 -1.63 3.18 12.68
N ILE A 74 -0.72 2.22 12.47
CA ILE A 74 -0.89 1.12 11.52
C ILE A 74 -0.62 -0.18 12.26
N PHE A 75 -1.53 -1.15 12.15
CA PHE A 75 -1.49 -2.41 12.91
C PHE A 75 -1.40 -2.18 14.44
N GLY A 76 -2.07 -1.13 14.96
CA GLY A 76 -2.04 -0.78 16.39
C GLY A 76 -0.72 -0.22 16.89
N GLN A 77 0.18 0.21 16.00
CA GLN A 77 1.47 0.78 16.36
C GLN A 77 1.62 2.19 15.74
N PRO A 78 2.22 3.16 16.47
CA PRO A 78 2.48 4.48 15.96
C PRO A 78 3.36 4.44 14.70
N MET A 79 2.90 5.13 13.64
CA MET A 79 3.67 5.24 12.40
C MET A 79 4.72 6.33 12.50
N SER A 80 5.95 6.01 12.13
CA SER A 80 7.08 6.95 12.12
C SER A 80 7.99 6.72 10.92
N PRO A 81 8.86 7.69 10.56
CA PRO A 81 9.84 7.53 9.49
C PRO A 81 10.75 6.31 9.66
N ASP A 82 11.06 5.93 10.89
CA ASP A 82 12.01 4.86 11.21
C ASP A 82 11.35 3.51 11.53
N ASN A 83 10.01 3.43 11.49
CA ASN A 83 9.30 2.18 11.76
C ASN A 83 9.31 1.25 10.54
N TYR A 84 10.47 0.65 10.27
CA TYR A 84 10.67 -0.25 9.12
C TYR A 84 9.89 -1.56 9.25
N ASP A 85 9.54 -2.00 10.45
CA ASP A 85 8.77 -3.23 10.66
C ASP A 85 7.32 -3.08 10.17
N ILE A 86 6.72 -1.90 10.35
CA ILE A 86 5.44 -1.56 9.74
C ILE A 86 5.61 -1.41 8.22
N LYS A 87 6.58 -0.60 7.77
CA LYS A 87 6.78 -0.31 6.34
C LYS A 87 6.98 -1.54 5.48
N ARG A 88 7.62 -2.58 6.00
CA ARG A 88 7.78 -3.87 5.31
C ARG A 88 6.47 -4.62 5.09
N GLN A 89 5.43 -4.28 5.81
CA GLN A 89 4.11 -4.90 5.71
C GLN A 89 3.14 -4.09 4.83
N ILE A 90 3.61 -2.98 4.26
CA ILE A 90 2.82 -2.09 3.39
C ILE A 90 3.30 -2.23 1.96
N GLY A 91 2.36 -2.43 1.02
CA GLY A 91 2.59 -2.37 -0.41
C GLY A 91 2.12 -1.02 -0.95
N VAL A 92 2.96 -0.39 -1.77
CA VAL A 92 2.62 0.91 -2.38
C VAL A 92 2.69 0.80 -3.89
N VAL A 93 1.60 1.16 -4.56
CA VAL A 93 1.55 1.28 -6.02
C VAL A 93 1.40 2.74 -6.38
N MET A 94 2.48 3.35 -6.87
CA MET A 94 2.48 4.76 -7.25
C MET A 94 1.56 5.04 -8.44
N GLN A 95 1.08 6.29 -8.54
CA GLN A 95 0.28 6.74 -9.68
C GLN A 95 1.10 6.62 -10.97
N ASP A 96 2.33 7.12 -10.94
CA ASP A 96 3.27 6.96 -12.04
C ASP A 96 3.87 5.55 -12.03
N VAL A 97 4.18 5.05 -13.21
CA VAL A 97 4.77 3.73 -13.35
C VAL A 97 6.24 3.80 -12.94
N ALA A 98 6.57 3.08 -11.86
CA ALA A 98 7.91 3.03 -11.28
C ALA A 98 8.54 1.64 -11.54
N VAL A 99 9.01 1.41 -12.77
CA VAL A 99 9.67 0.16 -13.18
C VAL A 99 10.98 0.44 -13.91
N PHE A 100 11.90 -0.51 -13.92
CA PHE A 100 13.18 -0.43 -14.62
C PHE A 100 13.01 -0.89 -16.07
N ASN A 101 13.28 0.00 -17.02
CA ASN A 101 13.11 -0.29 -18.45
C ASN A 101 14.13 -1.31 -19.00
N GLU A 102 15.23 -1.49 -18.31
CA GLU A 102 16.34 -2.40 -18.62
C GLU A 102 16.12 -3.82 -18.08
N LEU A 103 15.11 -4.02 -17.27
CA LEU A 103 14.71 -5.32 -16.71
C LEU A 103 13.45 -5.81 -17.39
N THR A 104 13.33 -7.12 -17.57
CA THR A 104 12.09 -7.78 -18.01
C THR A 104 11.00 -7.64 -16.96
N VAL A 105 9.76 -7.99 -17.30
CA VAL A 105 8.61 -8.05 -16.36
C VAL A 105 8.99 -8.87 -15.12
N LYS A 106 9.49 -10.09 -15.32
CA LYS A 106 9.86 -10.99 -14.23
C LYS A 106 10.99 -10.40 -13.37
N GLU A 107 12.05 -9.86 -14.00
CA GLU A 107 13.18 -9.27 -13.30
C GLU A 107 12.79 -8.02 -12.51
N ASN A 108 11.87 -7.19 -13.02
CA ASN A 108 11.30 -6.07 -12.27
C ASN A 108 10.64 -6.56 -10.99
N ILE A 109 9.71 -7.51 -11.09
CA ILE A 109 8.98 -8.04 -9.92
C ILE A 109 9.96 -8.70 -8.94
N GLU A 110 10.97 -9.45 -9.45
CA GLU A 110 12.00 -10.07 -8.61
C GLU A 110 12.85 -9.03 -7.88
N CYS A 111 13.23 -7.95 -8.56
CA CYS A 111 13.98 -6.84 -7.97
C CYS A 111 13.21 -6.24 -6.79
N PHE A 112 11.96 -5.83 -6.99
CA PHE A 112 11.14 -5.26 -5.92
C PHE A 112 10.86 -6.26 -4.79
N CYS A 113 10.56 -7.52 -5.10
CA CYS A 113 10.34 -8.56 -4.11
C CYS A 113 11.57 -8.78 -3.22
N SER A 114 12.77 -8.78 -3.81
CA SER A 114 14.03 -9.03 -3.12
C SER A 114 14.40 -7.96 -2.09
N LEU A 115 13.82 -6.76 -2.18
CA LEU A 115 14.00 -5.71 -1.17
C LEU A 115 13.42 -6.10 0.19
N TYR A 116 12.40 -6.97 0.18
CA TYR A 116 11.65 -7.38 1.37
C TYR A 116 11.88 -8.84 1.75
N VAL A 117 12.05 -9.72 0.76
CA VAL A 117 12.14 -11.18 0.93
C VAL A 117 13.56 -11.64 0.65
N LYS A 118 14.31 -11.97 1.72
CA LYS A 118 15.72 -12.41 1.63
C LYS A 118 15.87 -13.85 1.13
N ASP A 119 14.90 -14.71 1.42
CA ASP A 119 14.91 -16.09 0.94
C ASP A 119 14.61 -16.14 -0.56
N LYS A 120 15.60 -16.56 -1.34
CA LYS A 120 15.52 -16.63 -2.80
C LYS A 120 14.45 -17.59 -3.30
N THR A 121 14.22 -18.70 -2.60
CA THR A 121 13.20 -19.69 -2.99
C THR A 121 11.80 -19.13 -2.77
N LEU A 122 11.58 -18.50 -1.63
CA LEU A 122 10.33 -17.83 -1.32
C LEU A 122 10.08 -16.64 -2.25
N CYS A 123 11.10 -15.83 -2.52
CA CYS A 123 11.01 -14.72 -3.47
C CYS A 123 10.58 -15.21 -4.86
N ARG A 124 11.20 -16.27 -5.42
CA ARG A 124 10.82 -16.85 -6.70
C ARG A 124 9.36 -17.34 -6.72
N LYS A 125 8.90 -17.95 -5.62
CA LYS A 125 7.51 -18.36 -5.46
C LYS A 125 6.58 -17.14 -5.52
N TYR A 126 6.85 -16.10 -4.78
CA TYR A 126 6.05 -14.88 -4.73
C TYR A 126 6.02 -14.14 -6.07
N VAL A 127 7.15 -14.06 -6.76
CA VAL A 127 7.24 -13.49 -8.12
C VAL A 127 6.32 -14.23 -9.09
N LYS A 128 6.35 -15.57 -9.08
CA LYS A 128 5.45 -16.39 -9.92
C LYS A 128 3.98 -16.12 -9.61
N GLU A 129 3.64 -16.05 -8.32
CA GLU A 129 2.27 -15.78 -7.88
C GLU A 129 1.83 -14.36 -8.26
N ALA A 130 2.70 -13.36 -8.13
CA ALA A 130 2.40 -11.98 -8.52
C ALA A 130 2.18 -11.85 -10.04
N ILE A 131 3.01 -12.49 -10.86
CA ILE A 131 2.84 -12.55 -12.33
C ILE A 131 1.48 -13.12 -12.68
N ALA A 132 1.12 -14.27 -12.10
CA ALA A 132 -0.16 -14.94 -12.34
C ALA A 132 -1.35 -14.09 -11.87
N PHE A 133 -1.22 -13.45 -10.70
CA PHE A 133 -2.29 -12.60 -10.15
C PHE A 133 -2.66 -11.43 -11.07
N VAL A 134 -1.67 -10.83 -11.76
CA VAL A 134 -1.94 -9.71 -12.69
C VAL A 134 -2.11 -10.15 -14.15
N GLY A 135 -1.99 -11.45 -14.47
CA GLY A 135 -2.14 -12.02 -15.81
C GLY A 135 -1.03 -11.55 -16.77
N LEU A 136 0.22 -11.70 -16.35
CA LEU A 136 1.41 -11.33 -17.13
C LEU A 136 2.31 -12.52 -17.48
N GLU A 137 1.81 -13.76 -17.43
CA GLU A 137 2.57 -14.99 -17.69
C GLU A 137 3.22 -14.97 -19.07
N ASP A 138 2.47 -14.62 -20.11
CA ASP A 138 2.94 -14.57 -21.49
C ASP A 138 3.93 -13.41 -21.75
N PHE A 139 3.96 -12.45 -20.86
CA PHE A 139 4.80 -11.25 -20.95
C PHE A 139 5.99 -11.28 -20.00
N ALA A 140 6.19 -12.36 -19.25
CA ALA A 140 7.21 -12.43 -18.17
C ALA A 140 8.64 -12.08 -18.64
N ASN A 141 8.97 -12.40 -19.89
CA ASN A 141 10.29 -12.13 -20.50
C ASN A 141 10.30 -10.85 -21.37
N PHE A 142 9.23 -10.06 -21.38
CA PHE A 142 9.16 -8.83 -22.16
C PHE A 142 9.75 -7.67 -21.34
N TYR A 143 10.37 -6.73 -22.05
CA TYR A 143 10.78 -5.45 -21.45
C TYR A 143 9.60 -4.48 -21.37
N PRO A 144 9.55 -3.58 -20.36
CA PRO A 144 8.45 -2.63 -20.16
C PRO A 144 8.08 -1.83 -21.41
N LYS A 145 9.08 -1.41 -22.20
CA LYS A 145 8.88 -0.66 -23.45
C LYS A 145 8.07 -1.39 -24.53
N LYS A 146 7.91 -2.72 -24.41
CA LYS A 146 7.10 -3.53 -25.33
C LYS A 146 5.69 -3.77 -24.84
N LEU A 147 5.35 -3.28 -23.65
CA LEU A 147 4.03 -3.46 -23.03
C LEU A 147 3.10 -2.31 -23.41
N SER A 148 1.81 -2.62 -23.54
CA SER A 148 0.78 -1.58 -23.57
C SER A 148 0.67 -0.86 -22.22
N GLY A 149 0.07 0.33 -22.19
CA GLY A 149 -0.13 1.08 -20.94
C GLY A 149 -0.86 0.27 -19.85
N GLY A 150 -1.84 -0.55 -20.24
CA GLY A 150 -2.56 -1.42 -19.31
C GLY A 150 -1.69 -2.54 -18.75
N LEU A 151 -0.86 -3.19 -19.58
CA LEU A 151 0.09 -4.22 -19.15
C LEU A 151 1.19 -3.61 -18.26
N LEU A 152 1.64 -2.41 -18.60
CA LEU A 152 2.62 -1.67 -17.80
C LEU A 152 2.06 -1.30 -16.42
N ARG A 153 0.78 -0.93 -16.34
CA ARG A 153 0.09 -0.69 -15.06
C ARG A 153 -0.04 -1.97 -14.23
N ARG A 154 -0.33 -3.10 -14.87
CA ARG A 154 -0.34 -4.42 -14.19
C ARG A 154 1.04 -4.78 -13.63
N LEU A 155 2.11 -4.54 -14.40
CA LEU A 155 3.49 -4.71 -13.91
C LEU A 155 3.77 -3.84 -12.68
N ASN A 156 3.37 -2.56 -12.71
CA ASN A 156 3.54 -1.66 -11.58
C ASN A 156 2.82 -2.17 -10.32
N ILE A 157 1.60 -2.71 -10.48
CA ILE A 157 0.85 -3.34 -9.39
C ILE A 157 1.60 -4.57 -8.86
N ALA A 158 2.04 -5.47 -9.76
CA ALA A 158 2.77 -6.67 -9.37
C ALA A 158 4.03 -6.35 -8.56
N CYS A 159 4.79 -5.31 -8.94
CA CYS A 159 5.96 -4.87 -8.20
C CYS A 159 5.60 -4.41 -6.76
N GLY A 160 4.49 -3.67 -6.61
CA GLY A 160 4.06 -3.16 -5.30
C GLY A 160 3.55 -4.23 -4.34
N ILE A 161 3.04 -5.36 -4.85
CA ILE A 161 2.43 -6.43 -4.03
C ILE A 161 3.26 -7.72 -3.94
N ALA A 162 4.39 -7.80 -4.66
CA ALA A 162 5.16 -9.04 -4.80
C ALA A 162 5.65 -9.62 -3.47
N HIS A 163 5.90 -8.79 -2.47
CA HIS A 163 6.34 -9.22 -1.14
C HIS A 163 5.20 -9.64 -0.21
N LYS A 164 3.94 -9.67 -0.73
CA LYS A 164 2.71 -9.99 0.02
C LYS A 164 2.48 -9.10 1.24
N PRO A 165 2.36 -7.79 1.03
CA PRO A 165 2.04 -6.86 2.11
C PRO A 165 0.68 -7.19 2.75
N LYS A 166 0.48 -6.72 3.98
CA LYS A 166 -0.80 -6.83 4.69
C LYS A 166 -1.73 -5.64 4.44
N LEU A 167 -1.13 -4.48 4.05
CA LEU A 167 -1.81 -3.24 3.71
C LEU A 167 -1.30 -2.73 2.38
#